data_b25867fb5d18af2dae149e3e3979ce7b
#
_entry.id   b25867fb5d18af2dae149e3e3979ce7b
#
_cell.length_a   1.000
_cell.length_b   1.000
_cell.length_c   1.000
_cell.angle_alpha   90.00
_cell.angle_beta   90.00
_cell.angle_gamma   90.00
#
_symmetry.space_group_name_H-M   'P 1'
#
loop_
_entity.id
_entity.type
_entity.pdbx_description
1 polymer ?
#
loop_
_entity_poly.entity_id
_entity_poly.type
_entity_poly.pdbx_seq_one_letter_code
_entity_poly.pdbx_strand_id
1 'polypeptide(L)' 'MKAILGQYYYAPHRRNFGVWQWTKVSENGACGTFIKDFMSKEVAREFVWMKNGWGKPSKKMN' A
#
# COMPACT_ATOMS: atom_id res chain seq x y z
N MET A 1 6.91 -10.76 -0.02
CA MET A 1 5.98 -9.99 -0.86
C MET A 1 6.69 -9.46 -2.09
N LYS A 2 6.00 -9.48 -3.19
CA LYS A 2 6.62 -9.11 -4.46
C LYS A 2 6.32 -7.65 -4.79
N ALA A 3 7.33 -6.88 -5.17
CA ALA A 3 7.16 -5.50 -5.55
C ALA A 3 6.71 -5.44 -7.01
N ILE A 4 5.65 -4.74 -7.27
CA ILE A 4 5.10 -4.59 -8.61
C ILE A 4 5.02 -3.10 -8.92
N LEU A 5 5.65 -2.71 -10.01
CA LEU A 5 5.69 -1.30 -10.41
C LEU A 5 4.29 -0.73 -10.52
N GLY A 6 4.07 0.41 -9.89
CA GLY A 6 2.80 1.08 -9.90
C GLY A 6 1.83 0.63 -8.83
N GLN A 7 2.13 -0.46 -8.15
CA GLN A 7 1.24 -0.98 -7.12
C GLN A 7 1.48 -0.26 -5.80
N TYR A 8 0.41 -0.05 -5.07
CA TYR A 8 0.50 0.59 -3.76
C TYR A 8 0.67 -0.46 -2.67
N TYR A 9 1.29 -0.05 -1.57
CA TYR A 9 1.41 -0.91 -0.40
C TYR A 9 1.40 -0.04 0.84
N TYR A 10 1.14 -0.63 2.00
CA TYR A 10 1.17 0.10 3.25
C TYR A 10 2.04 -0.65 4.25
N ALA A 11 2.55 0.10 5.22
CA ALA A 11 3.40 -0.46 6.25
C ALA A 11 3.39 0.48 7.45
N PRO A 12 3.78 -0.01 8.63
CA PRO A 12 3.90 0.86 9.78
C PRO A 12 4.87 2.00 9.51
N HIS A 13 4.50 3.18 9.92
CA HIS A 13 5.32 4.37 9.72
C HIS A 13 5.21 5.23 10.95
N ARG A 14 6.24 5.15 11.80
CA ARG A 14 6.23 5.83 13.09
C ARG A 14 5.02 5.36 13.90
N ARG A 15 4.12 6.24 14.26
CA ARG A 15 2.94 5.87 15.01
C ARG A 15 1.73 5.64 14.13
N ASN A 16 1.91 5.84 12.83
CA ASN A 16 0.83 5.72 11.86
C ASN A 16 1.12 4.60 10.89
N PHE A 17 0.34 4.53 9.85
CA PHE A 17 0.53 3.58 8.76
C PHE A 17 0.67 4.36 7.48
N GLY A 18 1.82 4.22 6.84
CA GLY A 18 2.11 4.95 5.63
C GLY A 18 1.73 4.13 4.40
N VAL A 19 1.46 4.85 3.33
CA VAL A 19 1.17 4.23 2.04
C VAL A 19 2.21 4.71 1.05
N TRP A 20 2.76 3.76 0.32
CA TRP A 20 3.76 4.02 -0.71
C TRP A 20 3.31 3.41 -2.02
N GLN A 21 3.87 3.90 -3.10
CA GLN A 21 3.66 3.30 -4.40
C GLN A 21 5.01 2.90 -4.97
N TRP A 22 5.10 1.67 -5.48
CA TRP A 22 6.32 1.21 -6.10
C TRP A 22 6.57 2.00 -7.37
N THR A 23 7.61 2.82 -7.38
CA THR A 23 7.93 3.66 -8.52
C THR A 23 9.15 3.18 -9.27
N LYS A 24 9.88 2.23 -8.71
CA LYS A 24 11.04 1.66 -9.39
C LYS A 24 11.24 0.24 -8.90
N VAL A 25 11.27 -0.69 -9.82
CA VAL A 25 11.45 -2.10 -9.50
C VAL A 25 12.56 -2.65 -10.40
N SER A 26 13.53 -3.31 -9.80
CA SER A 26 14.63 -3.91 -10.55
C SER A 26 15.04 -5.21 -9.89
N GLU A 27 15.99 -5.92 -10.51
CA GLU A 27 16.48 -7.17 -9.96
C GLU A 27 17.12 -6.98 -8.61
N ASN A 28 17.77 -5.84 -8.40
CA ASN A 28 18.51 -5.60 -7.18
C ASN A 28 17.67 -4.98 -6.07
N GLY A 29 16.44 -4.66 -6.34
CA GLY A 29 15.61 -4.08 -5.31
C GLY A 29 14.48 -3.25 -5.88
N ALA A 30 13.76 -2.58 -5.00
CA ALA A 30 12.64 -1.77 -5.40
C ALA A 30 12.58 -0.53 -4.53
N CYS A 31 12.06 0.55 -5.08
CA CYS A 31 11.90 1.81 -4.37
C CYS A 31 10.44 2.23 -4.43
N GLY A 32 9.98 2.79 -3.34
CA GLY A 32 8.62 3.29 -3.27
C GLY A 32 8.61 4.78 -2.96
N THR A 33 7.64 5.48 -3.48
CA THR A 33 7.43 6.89 -3.20
C THR A 33 6.35 7.01 -2.14
N PHE A 34 6.63 7.78 -1.10
CA PHE A 34 5.66 7.99 -0.04
C PHE A 34 4.47 8.77 -0.58
N ILE A 35 3.28 8.26 -0.33
CA ILE A 35 2.05 8.89 -0.80
C ILE A 35 1.36 9.63 0.33
N LYS A 36 1.06 8.92 1.42
CA LYS A 36 0.29 9.51 2.50
C LYS A 36 0.35 8.58 3.70
N ASP A 37 0.16 9.12 4.90
CA ASP A 37 0.03 8.22 6.05
C ASP A 37 -1.36 8.38 6.65
N PHE A 38 -1.76 7.36 7.39
CA PHE A 38 -3.07 7.29 8.02
C PHE A 38 -2.88 6.89 9.46
N MET A 39 -3.81 7.26 10.29
CA MET A 39 -3.75 6.90 11.70
C MET A 39 -4.25 5.48 11.94
N SER A 40 -4.96 4.91 11.01
CA SER A 40 -5.56 3.60 11.16
C SER A 40 -5.04 2.64 10.11
N LYS A 41 -4.69 1.43 10.55
CA LYS A 41 -4.26 0.39 9.63
C LYS A 41 -5.35 0.05 8.62
N GLU A 42 -6.59 0.03 9.10
CA GLU A 42 -7.69 -0.32 8.22
C GLU A 42 -7.90 0.70 7.12
N VAL A 43 -7.76 1.98 7.47
CA VAL A 43 -7.92 3.04 6.48
C VAL A 43 -6.80 2.97 5.45
N ALA A 44 -5.57 2.75 5.91
CA ALA A 44 -4.44 2.62 4.99
C ALA A 44 -4.64 1.44 4.05
N ARG A 45 -5.12 0.34 4.58
CA ARG A 45 -5.36 -0.85 3.78
C ARG A 45 -6.43 -0.62 2.73
N GLU A 46 -7.51 0.05 3.11
CA GLU A 46 -8.57 0.36 2.16
C GLU A 46 -8.07 1.28 1.05
N PHE A 47 -7.26 2.25 1.43
CA PHE A 47 -6.69 3.16 0.44
C PHE A 47 -5.86 2.39 -0.57
N VAL A 48 -5.00 1.49 -0.09
CA VAL A 48 -4.15 0.69 -0.96
C VAL A 48 -4.99 -0.18 -1.88
N TRP A 49 -5.99 -0.83 -1.34
CA TRP A 49 -6.83 -1.71 -2.14
C TRP A 49 -7.60 -0.93 -3.20
N MET A 50 -8.10 0.24 -2.84
CA MET A 50 -8.81 1.08 -3.81
C MET A 50 -7.89 1.53 -4.92
N LYS A 51 -6.68 1.98 -4.56
CA LYS A 51 -5.74 2.49 -5.56
C LYS A 51 -5.23 1.39 -6.46
N ASN A 52 -5.14 0.17 -5.95
CA ASN A 52 -4.70 -0.95 -6.75
C ASN A 52 -5.83 -1.55 -7.59
N GLY A 53 -7.04 -1.10 -7.38
CA GLY A 53 -8.16 -1.63 -8.13
C GLY A 53 -8.64 -2.98 -7.64
N TRP A 54 -8.30 -3.34 -6.40
CA TRP A 54 -8.70 -4.62 -5.84
C TRP A 54 -10.09 -4.60 -5.23
N GLY A 55 -10.70 -3.42 -5.12
CA GLY A 55 -11.97 -3.28 -4.46
C GLY A 55 -11.80 -3.11 -2.97
N LYS A 56 -12.88 -3.27 -2.24
CA LYS A 56 -12.82 -3.10 -0.79
C LYS A 56 -12.39 -4.40 -0.13
N PRO A 57 -11.58 -4.31 0.91
CA PRO A 57 -11.05 -5.50 1.56
C PRO A 57 -12.03 -6.07 2.57
N SER A 58 -13.20 -5.94 2.56
CA SER A 58 -14.03 -6.39 3.62
C SER A 58 -14.77 -7.61 3.38
N LYS A 59 -15.29 -7.70 3.90
CA LYS A 59 -16.22 -8.43 3.93
C LYS A 59 -16.80 -9.40 3.53
N LYS A 60 -16.73 -9.33 3.06
CA LYS A 60 -16.96 -10.06 2.90
C LYS A 60 -17.09 -10.89 2.78
N MET A 61 -17.10 -11.17 2.63
CA MET A 61 -17.07 -11.88 2.58
C MET A 61 -17.28 -12.50 2.76
N ASN A 62 -17.52 -12.66 2.87
CA ASN A 62 -17.56 -13.06 3.07
C ASN A 62 -17.63 -13.33 3.24
#